data_d6b354d54476db9295794dc2add11a50
#
_entry.id   d6b354d54476db9295794dc2add11a50
#
_cell.length_a   1.000
_cell.length_b   1.000
_cell.length_c   1.000
_cell.angle_alpha   90.00
_cell.angle_beta   90.00
_cell.angle_gamma   90.00
#
_symmetry.space_group_name_H-M   'P 1'
#
loop_
_entity.id
_entity.type
_entity.pdbx_description
1 polymer ?
#
loop_
_entity_poly.entity_id
_entity_poly.type
_entity_poly.pdbx_seq_one_letter_code
_entity_poly.pdbx_strand_id
1 'polypeptide(L)'
;MKKFLLILMILAMLISAFACQKPNEAPNEKSEANETKETNETNEANEANEANEANEANEIDETNQVDGGALIPAVMVNGKLYKDTGCLNNLVKCGTMDGKIEKVVPTNEFPKNDGESNFGKCEYQYSGDGFLTVEYDDKYHLFSTGDNWSETKKYVANFTGTVEEVVCDERTKDATMLRIKDIDVPEEFKYVFGKNTEYPNPFLVKLDNVVVQKDREPIDPKEIEGKKVTVYFDGTAHNTELTSSALITIDSAYEVEVLD
;
A
#
# COMPACT_ATOMS: atom_id res chain seq x y z
N MET A 1 35.34 23.93 30.24
CA MET A 1 35.26 22.98 29.14
C MET A 1 33.88 22.30 29.00
N LYS A 2 33.23 21.81 30.06
CA LYS A 2 31.88 21.16 29.94
C LYS A 2 30.75 22.06 29.43
N LYS A 3 30.77 23.37 29.76
CA LYS A 3 29.72 24.33 29.30
C LYS A 3 29.87 24.72 27.82
N PHE A 4 31.08 24.64 27.27
CA PHE A 4 31.31 24.94 25.85
C PHE A 4 30.85 23.79 24.93
N LEU A 5 30.96 22.55 25.44
CA LEU A 5 30.52 21.36 24.70
C LEU A 5 28.98 21.30 24.60
N LEU A 6 28.28 21.78 25.67
CA LEU A 6 26.80 21.83 25.68
C LEU A 6 26.25 22.84 24.67
N ILE A 7 26.90 23.99 24.52
CA ILE A 7 26.49 25.05 23.58
C ILE A 7 26.72 24.58 22.14
N LEU A 8 27.79 23.82 21.87
CA LEU A 8 28.07 23.27 20.55
C LEU A 8 27.05 22.19 20.12
N MET A 9 26.56 21.37 21.07
CA MET A 9 25.48 20.38 20.80
C MET A 9 24.16 21.04 20.50
N ILE A 10 23.81 22.14 21.18
CA ILE A 10 22.55 22.87 20.94
C ILE A 10 22.59 23.58 19.58
N LEU A 11 23.76 24.09 19.16
CA LEU A 11 23.91 24.72 17.85
C LEU A 11 23.84 23.72 16.68
N ALA A 12 24.28 22.48 16.89
CA ALA A 12 24.18 21.40 15.88
C ALA A 12 22.73 20.93 15.64
N MET A 13 21.86 21.00 16.66
CA MET A 13 20.43 20.63 16.52
C MET A 13 19.58 21.71 15.82
N LEU A 14 20.05 22.96 15.76
CA LEU A 14 19.31 24.05 15.10
C LEU A 14 19.53 24.13 13.58
N ILE A 15 20.50 23.40 13.02
CA ILE A 15 20.82 23.44 11.59
C ILE A 15 20.02 22.40 10.80
N SER A 16 19.41 21.40 11.43
CA SER A 16 18.63 20.34 10.76
C SER A 16 17.16 20.69 10.48
N ALA A 17 16.66 21.88 10.84
CA ALA A 17 15.26 22.27 10.68
C ALA A 17 14.94 23.12 9.44
N PHE A 18 15.90 23.35 8.51
CA PHE A 18 15.71 24.25 7.37
C PHE A 18 15.94 23.60 5.99
N ALA A 19 15.31 22.48 5.74
CA ALA A 19 15.37 21.90 4.41
C ALA A 19 14.03 21.29 3.98
N CYS A 20 12.98 22.09 3.90
CA CYS A 20 11.81 21.81 3.08
C CYS A 20 10.99 23.09 2.88
N GLN A 21 11.45 23.98 2.00
CA GLN A 21 10.61 25.01 1.41
C GLN A 21 10.59 24.84 -0.11
N LYS A 22 9.41 24.57 -0.64
CA LYS A 22 9.11 24.62 -2.09
C LYS A 22 9.24 26.05 -2.60
N PRO A 23 9.79 26.27 -3.81
CA PRO A 23 9.70 27.57 -4.46
C PRO A 23 8.29 27.83 -4.99
N ASN A 24 7.76 29.01 -4.68
CA ASN A 24 6.55 29.59 -5.25
C ASN A 24 6.78 29.91 -6.73
N GLU A 25 5.91 29.41 -7.59
CA GLU A 25 5.73 29.96 -8.93
C GLU A 25 4.75 31.12 -8.87
N ALA A 26 5.20 32.27 -9.41
CA ALA A 26 4.41 33.47 -9.62
C ALA A 26 3.64 33.39 -10.95
N PRO A 27 2.49 34.08 -11.07
CA PRO A 27 1.59 33.96 -12.21
C PRO A 27 2.05 34.82 -13.40
N ASN A 28 1.83 34.30 -14.61
CA ASN A 28 1.97 35.10 -15.81
C ASN A 28 0.62 35.26 -16.51
N GLU A 29 0.33 36.53 -16.82
CA GLU A 29 -0.91 37.06 -17.37
C GLU A 29 -1.09 36.77 -18.87
N LYS A 30 -2.37 36.62 -19.23
CA LYS A 30 -3.12 37.02 -20.41
C LYS A 30 -2.39 37.34 -21.73
N SER A 31 -2.89 36.74 -22.81
CA SER A 31 -3.29 37.49 -23.99
C SER A 31 -4.36 36.77 -24.81
N GLU A 32 -5.29 37.57 -25.24
CA GLU A 32 -6.57 37.36 -25.90
C GLU A 32 -6.47 36.91 -27.37
N ALA A 33 -7.54 36.23 -27.76
CA ALA A 33 -8.40 36.40 -28.94
C ALA A 33 -7.84 36.16 -30.36
N ASN A 34 -8.44 35.30 -31.12
CA ASN A 34 -9.38 35.60 -32.22
C ASN A 34 -9.84 34.34 -32.96
N GLU A 35 -11.09 34.20 -32.98
CA GLU A 35 -12.12 33.93 -33.99
C GLU A 35 -11.67 33.42 -35.39
N THR A 36 -12.41 32.47 -35.82
CA THR A 36 -13.35 32.40 -36.94
C THR A 36 -13.04 31.41 -38.07
N LYS A 37 -14.09 30.64 -38.33
CA LYS A 37 -14.72 30.11 -39.59
C LYS A 37 -14.26 28.75 -40.12
N GLU A 38 -15.19 27.84 -40.02
CA GLU A 38 -16.12 27.25 -41.03
C GLU A 38 -15.52 27.05 -42.42
N THR A 39 -15.57 25.84 -42.93
CA THR A 39 -16.54 25.29 -43.87
C THR A 39 -16.08 23.95 -44.40
N ASN A 40 -16.94 22.97 -44.30
CA ASN A 40 -17.62 22.16 -45.34
C ASN A 40 -16.82 21.38 -46.35
N GLU A 41 -17.27 20.16 -46.40
CA GLU A 41 -17.75 19.33 -47.52
C GLU A 41 -16.76 18.39 -48.21
N THR A 42 -17.10 17.15 -47.99
CA THR A 42 -17.67 16.09 -48.91
C THR A 42 -16.75 15.47 -49.94
N ASN A 43 -16.99 14.17 -50.01
CA ASN A 43 -16.98 13.23 -51.16
C ASN A 43 -15.77 12.30 -51.24
N GLU A 44 -16.12 11.08 -51.07
CA GLU A 44 -16.45 9.97 -51.94
C GLU A 44 -15.24 9.24 -52.55
N ALA A 45 -15.25 7.95 -52.18
CA ALA A 45 -15.21 6.74 -52.99
C ALA A 45 -14.07 6.57 -54.01
N ASN A 46 -13.35 5.49 -53.93
CA ASN A 46 -13.26 4.37 -54.84
C ASN A 46 -12.10 3.45 -54.46
N GLU A 47 -12.46 2.24 -54.19
CA GLU A 47 -12.33 1.00 -54.95
C GLU A 47 -10.92 0.57 -55.36
N ALA A 48 -10.65 -0.62 -54.81
CA ALA A 48 -10.13 -1.84 -55.46
C ALA A 48 -8.73 -1.81 -56.08
N ASN A 49 -7.86 -2.68 -55.62
CA ASN A 49 -7.42 -3.89 -56.30
C ASN A 49 -6.31 -4.61 -55.55
N GLU A 50 -6.59 -5.83 -55.25
CA GLU A 50 -5.97 -7.08 -55.69
C GLU A 50 -4.49 -7.31 -55.41
N ALA A 51 -4.33 -8.31 -54.56
CA ALA A 51 -3.58 -9.55 -54.72
C ALA A 51 -2.07 -9.49 -54.96
N ASN A 52 -1.35 -10.08 -54.02
CA ASN A 52 -0.48 -11.24 -54.25
C ASN A 52 -0.02 -11.80 -52.90
N GLU A 53 -0.47 -12.99 -52.63
CA GLU A 53 0.25 -14.28 -52.62
C GLU A 53 1.68 -14.19 -52.05
N ALA A 54 1.89 -14.83 -51.02
CA ALA A 54 2.25 -16.20 -50.77
C ALA A 54 3.20 -16.33 -49.58
N ASN A 55 2.87 -17.29 -48.75
CA ASN A 55 3.78 -18.19 -48.02
C ASN A 55 4.65 -17.58 -46.93
N GLU A 56 4.49 -18.01 -45.74
CA GLU A 56 4.81 -19.37 -45.30
C GLU A 56 4.13 -19.62 -43.96
N ALA A 57 3.52 -20.76 -43.91
CA ALA A 57 3.03 -21.39 -42.71
C ALA A 57 4.18 -21.53 -41.69
N ASN A 58 4.13 -20.81 -40.59
CA ASN A 58 4.78 -21.25 -39.40
C ASN A 58 3.73 -21.99 -38.56
N GLU A 59 3.85 -23.30 -38.60
CA GLU A 59 3.24 -24.20 -37.65
C GLU A 59 3.45 -23.63 -36.24
N ILE A 60 2.39 -23.13 -35.65
CA ILE A 60 2.34 -22.90 -34.23
C ILE A 60 2.23 -24.30 -33.64
N ASP A 61 3.38 -24.80 -33.22
CA ASP A 61 3.47 -25.95 -32.33
C ASP A 61 2.59 -25.68 -31.10
N GLU A 62 1.41 -26.31 -31.07
CA GLU A 62 0.54 -26.37 -29.93
C GLU A 62 1.23 -27.22 -28.85
N THR A 63 2.32 -26.68 -28.28
CA THR A 63 2.85 -27.18 -27.03
C THR A 63 1.96 -26.69 -25.93
N ASN A 64 1.18 -27.59 -25.36
CA ASN A 64 0.52 -27.55 -24.07
C ASN A 64 0.94 -26.35 -23.20
N GLN A 65 0.23 -25.22 -23.30
CA GLN A 65 0.22 -24.23 -22.24
C GLN A 65 -0.42 -24.90 -21.04
N VAL A 66 0.41 -25.40 -20.17
CA VAL A 66 0.05 -25.57 -18.76
C VAL A 66 -0.37 -24.19 -18.30
N ASP A 67 -1.62 -24.02 -17.98
CA ASP A 67 -2.21 -22.79 -17.44
C ASP A 67 -1.55 -22.52 -16.08
N GLY A 68 -0.33 -22.01 -16.13
CA GLY A 68 0.43 -21.57 -14.96
C GLY A 68 -0.19 -20.27 -14.50
N GLY A 69 -1.00 -20.33 -13.46
CA GLY A 69 -1.60 -19.15 -12.85
C GLY A 69 -0.55 -18.08 -12.56
N ALA A 70 -0.94 -16.81 -12.51
CA ALA A 70 -0.05 -15.72 -12.16
C ALA A 70 0.61 -15.97 -10.81
N LEU A 71 1.92 -15.76 -10.76
CA LEU A 71 2.69 -15.82 -9.52
C LEU A 71 2.46 -14.52 -8.72
N ILE A 72 2.80 -14.58 -7.44
CA ILE A 72 2.77 -13.40 -6.58
C ILE A 72 3.71 -12.31 -7.18
N PRO A 73 3.34 -11.02 -7.08
CA PRO A 73 4.18 -9.93 -7.55
C PRO A 73 5.58 -10.00 -6.96
N ALA A 74 6.60 -9.83 -7.79
CA ALA A 74 7.99 -9.91 -7.38
C ALA A 74 8.89 -9.00 -8.21
N VAL A 75 9.98 -8.52 -7.60
CA VAL A 75 11.03 -7.72 -8.23
C VAL A 75 12.41 -8.29 -7.91
N MET A 76 13.34 -8.13 -8.85
CA MET A 76 14.75 -8.46 -8.63
C MET A 76 15.55 -7.17 -8.47
N VAL A 77 16.18 -7.00 -7.31
CA VAL A 77 16.99 -5.82 -6.98
C VAL A 77 18.28 -6.26 -6.30
N ASN A 78 19.42 -5.85 -6.86
CA ASN A 78 20.76 -6.17 -6.37
C ASN A 78 20.98 -7.68 -6.10
N GLY A 79 20.55 -8.52 -7.06
CA GLY A 79 20.69 -9.98 -6.98
C GLY A 79 19.78 -10.65 -5.96
N LYS A 80 18.81 -9.94 -5.39
CA LYS A 80 17.83 -10.49 -4.43
C LYS A 80 16.43 -10.43 -5.00
N LEU A 81 15.70 -11.52 -4.88
CA LEU A 81 14.28 -11.59 -5.22
C LEU A 81 13.45 -11.13 -4.03
N TYR A 82 12.69 -10.07 -4.22
CA TYR A 82 11.71 -9.57 -3.27
C TYR A 82 10.31 -9.91 -3.77
N LYS A 83 9.48 -10.44 -2.90
CA LYS A 83 8.10 -10.82 -3.18
C LYS A 83 7.14 -9.93 -2.40
N ASP A 84 5.98 -9.63 -2.98
CA ASP A 84 4.91 -8.91 -2.30
C ASP A 84 4.48 -9.70 -1.05
N THR A 85 4.41 -9.00 0.08
CA THR A 85 3.92 -9.57 1.35
C THR A 85 2.39 -9.54 1.45
N GLY A 86 1.71 -8.92 0.49
CA GLY A 86 0.28 -8.63 0.54
C GLY A 86 -0.08 -7.45 1.46
N CYS A 87 0.91 -6.79 2.06
CA CYS A 87 0.69 -5.66 2.95
C CYS A 87 1.20 -4.35 2.34
N LEU A 88 0.60 -3.24 2.76
CA LEU A 88 1.08 -1.90 2.46
C LEU A 88 2.12 -1.45 3.51
N ASN A 89 3.11 -0.70 3.06
CA ASN A 89 4.02 -0.03 3.95
C ASN A 89 3.45 1.33 4.37
N ASN A 90 3.06 1.42 5.63
CA ASN A 90 2.43 2.60 6.21
C ASN A 90 3.40 3.51 6.98
N LEU A 91 4.70 3.22 7.00
CA LEU A 91 5.66 4.17 7.58
C LEU A 91 5.81 5.39 6.68
N VAL A 92 5.82 6.57 7.29
CA VAL A 92 6.06 7.83 6.57
C VAL A 92 7.45 7.80 5.93
N LYS A 93 7.53 8.10 4.64
CA LYS A 93 8.74 8.05 3.84
C LYS A 93 9.14 9.43 3.33
N CYS A 94 10.42 9.65 3.16
CA CYS A 94 10.86 10.81 2.40
C CYS A 94 10.65 10.49 0.90
N GLY A 95 10.02 11.43 0.19
CA GLY A 95 9.44 11.21 -1.15
C GLY A 95 10.44 10.97 -2.30
N THR A 96 11.60 10.31 -2.03
CA THR A 96 12.60 10.00 -3.06
C THR A 96 12.71 8.48 -3.17
N MET A 97 12.43 7.95 -4.36
CA MET A 97 12.64 6.54 -4.65
C MET A 97 14.11 6.25 -4.91
N ASP A 98 14.59 5.07 -4.48
CA ASP A 98 15.98 4.66 -4.61
C ASP A 98 16.28 4.07 -5.98
N GLY A 99 15.26 3.60 -6.71
CA GLY A 99 15.43 3.06 -8.04
C GLY A 99 14.13 2.76 -8.78
N LYS A 100 14.30 2.28 -10.03
CA LYS A 100 13.21 1.96 -10.96
C LYS A 100 13.38 0.57 -11.54
N ILE A 101 12.26 -0.09 -11.76
CA ILE A 101 12.16 -1.36 -12.46
C ILE A 101 11.55 -1.10 -13.84
N GLU A 102 12.34 -1.31 -14.88
CA GLU A 102 11.94 -0.97 -16.26
C GLU A 102 11.62 -2.20 -17.12
N LYS A 103 12.07 -3.38 -16.72
CA LYS A 103 11.87 -4.63 -17.46
C LYS A 103 10.78 -5.46 -16.82
N VAL A 104 9.91 -6.02 -17.66
CA VAL A 104 8.81 -6.87 -17.22
C VAL A 104 9.00 -8.26 -17.82
N VAL A 105 8.91 -9.29 -16.99
CA VAL A 105 8.84 -10.70 -17.39
C VAL A 105 7.38 -11.19 -17.30
N PRO A 106 7.06 -12.35 -17.90
CA PRO A 106 5.70 -12.91 -17.80
C PRO A 106 5.23 -13.08 -16.34
N THR A 107 3.92 -12.88 -16.10
CA THR A 107 3.32 -12.97 -14.74
C THR A 107 3.42 -14.36 -14.11
N ASN A 108 3.66 -15.39 -14.89
CA ASN A 108 3.86 -16.77 -14.45
C ASN A 108 5.35 -17.15 -14.26
N GLU A 109 6.25 -16.16 -14.33
CA GLU A 109 7.67 -16.35 -14.07
C GLU A 109 8.16 -15.39 -12.99
N PHE A 110 9.11 -15.84 -12.16
CA PHE A 110 9.82 -14.91 -11.27
C PHE A 110 10.96 -14.20 -12.02
N PRO A 111 11.20 -12.91 -11.71
CA PRO A 111 12.37 -12.17 -12.19
C PRO A 111 13.67 -12.90 -11.88
N LYS A 112 14.65 -12.89 -12.82
CA LYS A 112 15.95 -13.53 -12.69
C LYS A 112 17.12 -12.56 -12.74
N ASN A 113 16.89 -11.37 -13.33
CA ASN A 113 17.93 -10.36 -13.48
C ASN A 113 17.52 -9.07 -12.77
N ASP A 114 18.49 -8.31 -12.31
CA ASP A 114 18.26 -7.02 -11.69
C ASP A 114 17.45 -6.08 -12.59
N GLY A 115 16.54 -5.35 -11.98
CA GLY A 115 15.64 -4.41 -12.67
C GLY A 115 14.48 -5.07 -13.40
N GLU A 116 14.17 -6.33 -13.10
CA GLU A 116 13.01 -7.06 -13.62
C GLU A 116 11.88 -7.16 -12.58
N SER A 117 10.62 -7.16 -13.06
CA SER A 117 9.41 -7.51 -12.31
C SER A 117 8.52 -8.44 -13.11
N ASN A 118 7.60 -9.15 -12.45
CA ASN A 118 6.59 -9.99 -13.11
C ASN A 118 5.17 -9.37 -13.10
N PHE A 119 5.01 -8.11 -12.72
CA PHE A 119 3.68 -7.46 -12.63
C PHE A 119 3.61 -6.10 -13.33
N GLY A 120 4.73 -5.47 -13.65
CA GLY A 120 4.75 -4.17 -14.33
C GLY A 120 6.00 -3.36 -14.00
N LYS A 121 6.11 -2.18 -14.63
CA LYS A 121 7.13 -1.19 -14.26
C LYS A 121 6.74 -0.54 -12.95
N CYS A 122 7.73 -0.26 -12.10
CA CYS A 122 7.51 0.32 -10.77
C CYS A 122 8.74 1.09 -10.29
N GLU A 123 8.54 1.87 -9.24
CA GLU A 123 9.64 2.48 -8.48
C GLU A 123 9.75 1.80 -7.12
N TYR A 124 10.93 1.81 -6.52
CA TYR A 124 11.15 1.21 -5.22
C TYR A 124 12.02 2.05 -4.30
N GLN A 125 11.84 1.83 -2.99
CA GLN A 125 12.68 2.39 -1.93
C GLN A 125 13.07 1.29 -0.95
N TYR A 126 14.32 1.30 -0.47
CA TYR A 126 14.74 0.41 0.61
C TYR A 126 14.06 0.77 1.92
N SER A 127 13.52 -0.24 2.62
CA SER A 127 12.77 -0.05 3.87
C SER A 127 13.43 -0.71 5.07
N GLY A 128 14.57 -1.35 4.88
CA GLY A 128 15.34 -2.07 5.90
C GLY A 128 15.94 -3.35 5.32
N ASP A 129 16.61 -4.14 6.17
CA ASP A 129 17.23 -5.37 5.74
C ASP A 129 16.21 -6.39 5.23
N GLY A 130 16.26 -6.67 3.93
CA GLY A 130 15.37 -7.62 3.28
C GLY A 130 13.99 -7.08 2.92
N PHE A 131 13.74 -5.76 3.06
CA PHE A 131 12.48 -5.14 2.70
C PHE A 131 12.63 -4.02 1.67
N LEU A 132 11.68 -3.96 0.74
CA LEU A 132 11.48 -2.85 -0.19
C LEU A 132 10.04 -2.33 -0.04
N THR A 133 9.90 -1.03 -0.23
CA THR A 133 8.62 -0.45 -0.64
C THR A 133 8.62 -0.35 -2.14
N VAL A 134 7.59 -0.87 -2.76
CA VAL A 134 7.40 -0.81 -4.21
C VAL A 134 6.12 -0.03 -4.49
N GLU A 135 6.23 1.03 -5.28
CA GLU A 135 5.09 1.83 -5.70
C GLU A 135 4.48 1.24 -6.97
N TYR A 136 3.26 0.73 -6.87
CA TYR A 136 2.43 0.34 -8.01
C TYR A 136 0.95 0.45 -7.63
N ASP A 137 0.07 0.63 -8.62
CA ASP A 137 -1.37 0.86 -8.43
C ASP A 137 -1.67 2.00 -7.43
N ASP A 138 -0.87 3.09 -7.48
CA ASP A 138 -0.96 4.25 -6.60
C ASP A 138 -0.85 3.93 -5.09
N LYS A 139 -0.22 2.79 -4.76
CA LYS A 139 0.01 2.34 -3.39
C LYS A 139 1.46 1.94 -3.15
N TYR A 140 1.86 1.99 -1.90
CA TYR A 140 3.19 1.60 -1.43
C TYR A 140 3.15 0.19 -0.83
N HIS A 141 3.37 -0.81 -1.66
CA HIS A 141 3.39 -2.20 -1.26
C HIS A 141 4.69 -2.58 -0.56
N LEU A 142 4.59 -3.43 0.45
CA LEU A 142 5.76 -3.96 1.16
C LEU A 142 6.19 -5.29 0.53
N PHE A 143 7.42 -5.33 0.05
CA PHE A 143 8.05 -6.52 -0.53
C PHE A 143 9.15 -7.03 0.40
N SER A 144 9.33 -8.35 0.47
CA SER A 144 10.33 -9.00 1.33
C SER A 144 11.09 -10.10 0.59
N THR A 145 12.34 -10.31 1.01
CA THR A 145 13.15 -11.46 0.57
C THR A 145 12.82 -12.76 1.30
N GLY A 146 11.99 -12.71 2.35
CA GLY A 146 11.64 -13.85 3.19
C GLY A 146 10.22 -13.75 3.76
N ASP A 147 9.72 -14.86 4.27
CA ASP A 147 8.37 -14.97 4.84
C ASP A 147 8.42 -14.72 6.36
N ASN A 148 8.85 -13.52 6.77
CA ASN A 148 8.93 -13.16 8.17
C ASN A 148 7.82 -12.17 8.56
N TRP A 149 6.65 -12.69 8.92
CA TRP A 149 5.50 -11.90 9.31
C TRP A 149 5.77 -10.97 10.52
N SER A 150 6.56 -11.42 11.48
CA SER A 150 6.90 -10.58 12.64
C SER A 150 7.70 -9.33 12.27
N GLU A 151 8.57 -9.42 11.28
CA GLU A 151 9.31 -8.26 10.77
C GLU A 151 8.40 -7.38 9.88
N THR A 152 7.54 -7.99 9.06
CA THR A 152 6.55 -7.30 8.22
C THR A 152 5.63 -6.40 9.05
N LYS A 153 5.18 -6.87 10.22
CA LYS A 153 4.31 -6.11 11.16
C LYS A 153 4.86 -4.74 11.54
N LYS A 154 6.17 -4.55 11.55
CA LYS A 154 6.80 -3.25 11.89
C LYS A 154 6.48 -2.13 10.90
N TYR A 155 6.10 -2.48 9.67
CA TYR A 155 5.81 -1.55 8.58
C TYR A 155 4.33 -1.31 8.36
N VAL A 156 3.49 -2.13 8.99
CA VAL A 156 2.03 -2.17 8.79
C VAL A 156 1.34 -1.34 9.84
N ALA A 157 0.40 -0.48 9.41
CA ALA A 157 -0.41 0.30 10.34
C ALA A 157 -1.12 -0.60 11.35
N ASN A 158 -1.06 -0.20 12.61
CA ASN A 158 -1.66 -0.96 13.69
C ASN A 158 -2.11 -0.07 14.85
N PHE A 159 -2.95 -0.63 15.70
CA PHE A 159 -3.30 -0.08 17.00
C PHE A 159 -3.61 -1.22 17.98
N THR A 160 -3.53 -0.94 19.26
CA THR A 160 -4.00 -1.85 20.31
C THR A 160 -5.29 -1.35 20.94
N GLY A 161 -6.03 -2.27 21.55
CA GLY A 161 -7.25 -1.94 22.29
C GLY A 161 -7.87 -3.16 22.94
N THR A 162 -8.99 -2.97 23.61
CA THR A 162 -9.76 -4.02 24.28
C THR A 162 -11.04 -4.28 23.48
N VAL A 163 -11.32 -5.53 23.14
CA VAL A 163 -12.57 -5.89 22.46
C VAL A 163 -13.73 -5.70 23.42
N GLU A 164 -14.58 -4.71 23.15
CA GLU A 164 -15.75 -4.41 23.96
C GLU A 164 -16.92 -5.33 23.59
N GLU A 165 -17.06 -5.64 22.29
CA GLU A 165 -18.18 -6.39 21.75
C GLU A 165 -17.76 -7.10 20.46
N VAL A 166 -18.24 -8.33 20.27
CA VAL A 166 -18.18 -9.06 19.01
C VAL A 166 -19.54 -9.02 18.34
N VAL A 167 -19.67 -8.29 17.24
CA VAL A 167 -20.91 -8.16 16.49
C VAL A 167 -21.04 -9.34 15.54
N CYS A 168 -22.15 -10.07 15.66
CA CYS A 168 -22.45 -11.22 14.81
C CYS A 168 -23.62 -10.92 13.86
N ASP A 169 -23.57 -11.50 12.67
CA ASP A 169 -24.73 -11.51 11.77
C ASP A 169 -25.91 -12.26 12.43
N GLU A 170 -27.09 -11.66 12.38
CA GLU A 170 -28.28 -12.21 13.06
C GLU A 170 -28.68 -13.59 12.54
N ARG A 171 -28.46 -13.85 11.26
CA ARG A 171 -28.91 -15.07 10.57
C ARG A 171 -27.87 -16.17 10.63
N THR A 172 -26.61 -15.87 10.26
CA THR A 172 -25.53 -16.87 10.19
C THR A 172 -24.86 -17.10 11.53
N LYS A 173 -24.96 -16.12 12.42
CA LYS A 173 -24.25 -16.07 13.71
C LYS A 173 -22.73 -15.97 13.58
N ASP A 174 -22.22 -15.68 12.39
CA ASP A 174 -20.80 -15.44 12.18
C ASP A 174 -20.41 -14.06 12.72
N ALA A 175 -19.22 -13.97 13.30
CA ALA A 175 -18.66 -12.70 13.73
C ALA A 175 -18.32 -11.87 12.49
N THR A 176 -18.85 -10.64 12.40
CA THR A 176 -18.69 -9.75 11.25
C THR A 176 -17.90 -8.50 11.58
N MET A 177 -17.87 -8.13 12.86
CA MET A 177 -17.21 -6.90 13.30
C MET A 177 -16.78 -6.97 14.75
N LEU A 178 -15.71 -6.29 15.09
CA LEU A 178 -15.28 -6.02 16.46
C LEU A 178 -15.52 -4.56 16.80
N ARG A 179 -16.02 -4.32 18.00
CA ARG A 179 -16.02 -3.02 18.63
C ARG A 179 -14.90 -2.97 19.66
N ILE A 180 -13.91 -2.09 19.45
CA ILE A 180 -12.68 -2.05 20.24
C ILE A 180 -12.57 -0.70 20.94
N LYS A 181 -12.36 -0.71 22.26
CA LYS A 181 -12.17 0.46 23.08
C LYS A 181 -10.74 0.52 23.66
N ASP A 182 -10.46 1.56 24.45
CA ASP A 182 -9.15 1.77 25.08
C ASP A 182 -8.02 1.79 24.04
N ILE A 183 -8.25 2.56 22.96
CA ILE A 183 -7.40 2.59 21.78
C ILE A 183 -6.06 3.25 22.08
N ASP A 184 -4.99 2.56 21.74
CA ASP A 184 -3.61 3.07 21.74
C ASP A 184 -2.99 2.88 20.36
N VAL A 185 -2.62 4.00 19.73
CA VAL A 185 -2.04 4.05 18.38
C VAL A 185 -0.56 4.41 18.48
N PRO A 186 0.36 3.61 17.93
CA PRO A 186 1.77 3.97 17.83
C PRO A 186 1.98 5.34 17.16
N GLU A 187 2.96 6.10 17.62
CA GLU A 187 3.21 7.48 17.15
C GLU A 187 3.36 7.57 15.64
N GLU A 188 4.07 6.60 15.04
CA GLU A 188 4.35 6.49 13.61
C GLU A 188 3.11 6.30 12.75
N PHE A 189 1.99 5.82 13.33
CA PHE A 189 0.74 5.57 12.61
C PHE A 189 -0.39 6.54 12.98
N LYS A 190 -0.18 7.48 13.89
CA LYS A 190 -1.21 8.46 14.26
C LYS A 190 -1.73 9.28 13.10
N TYR A 191 -0.90 9.53 12.08
CA TYR A 191 -1.30 10.26 10.89
C TYR A 191 -2.47 9.61 10.11
N VAL A 192 -2.62 8.27 10.22
CA VAL A 192 -3.72 7.51 9.60
C VAL A 192 -5.08 7.94 10.15
N PHE A 193 -5.11 8.30 11.43
CA PHE A 193 -6.33 8.69 12.14
C PHE A 193 -6.54 10.22 12.18
N GLY A 194 -5.86 10.94 11.30
CA GLY A 194 -5.97 12.38 11.17
C GLY A 194 -5.30 13.13 12.32
N LYS A 195 -5.92 14.25 12.74
CA LYS A 195 -5.38 15.11 13.81
C LYS A 195 -5.82 14.68 15.22
N ASN A 196 -6.51 13.56 15.34
CA ASN A 196 -6.94 13.05 16.64
C ASN A 196 -5.73 12.53 17.40
N THR A 197 -5.56 12.97 18.63
CA THR A 197 -4.55 12.48 19.57
C THR A 197 -5.15 11.62 20.67
N GLU A 198 -6.48 11.67 20.82
CA GLU A 198 -7.24 10.92 21.81
C GLU A 198 -8.41 10.24 21.11
N TYR A 199 -8.70 9.00 21.47
CA TYR A 199 -9.73 8.17 20.86
C TYR A 199 -10.75 7.74 21.94
N PRO A 200 -11.63 8.67 22.39
CA PRO A 200 -12.58 8.39 23.47
C PRO A 200 -13.69 7.43 23.06
N ASN A 201 -13.91 7.27 21.76
CA ASN A 201 -14.93 6.39 21.22
C ASN A 201 -14.28 5.08 20.72
N PRO A 202 -15.03 3.96 20.78
CA PRO A 202 -14.54 2.70 20.21
C PRO A 202 -14.31 2.78 18.71
N PHE A 203 -13.40 1.95 18.21
CA PHE A 203 -13.24 1.69 16.77
C PHE A 203 -14.09 0.49 16.36
N LEU A 204 -14.54 0.49 15.12
CA LEU A 204 -15.20 -0.64 14.48
C LEU A 204 -14.22 -1.29 13.50
N VAL A 205 -14.00 -2.60 13.63
CA VAL A 205 -13.11 -3.37 12.74
C VAL A 205 -13.94 -4.44 12.07
N LYS A 206 -14.05 -4.41 10.74
CA LYS A 206 -14.69 -5.48 9.97
C LYS A 206 -13.79 -6.70 9.91
N LEU A 207 -14.43 -7.88 9.94
CA LEU A 207 -13.75 -9.18 9.95
C LEU A 207 -13.75 -9.90 8.59
N ASP A 208 -14.03 -9.18 7.51
CA ASP A 208 -14.03 -9.76 6.16
C ASP A 208 -12.62 -10.22 5.77
N ASN A 209 -12.41 -11.53 5.70
CA ASN A 209 -11.11 -12.17 5.40
C ASN A 209 -9.98 -11.86 6.41
N VAL A 210 -10.32 -11.50 7.64
CA VAL A 210 -9.37 -11.21 8.71
C VAL A 210 -8.99 -12.48 9.46
N VAL A 211 -7.70 -12.69 9.67
CA VAL A 211 -7.20 -13.75 10.53
C VAL A 211 -7.23 -13.26 11.98
N VAL A 212 -8.00 -13.94 12.83
CA VAL A 212 -7.98 -13.72 14.29
C VAL A 212 -7.16 -14.84 14.93
N GLN A 213 -6.10 -14.50 15.65
CA GLN A 213 -5.17 -15.49 16.18
C GLN A 213 -4.62 -15.11 17.55
N LYS A 214 -4.16 -16.12 18.27
CA LYS A 214 -3.36 -16.02 19.48
C LYS A 214 -2.15 -16.95 19.36
N ASP A 215 -0.95 -16.44 19.65
CA ASP A 215 0.30 -17.22 19.57
C ASP A 215 0.50 -17.91 18.19
N ARG A 216 0.02 -17.30 17.09
CA ARG A 216 -0.01 -17.81 15.71
C ARG A 216 -1.02 -18.94 15.45
N GLU A 217 -1.88 -19.25 16.40
CA GLU A 217 -2.95 -20.23 16.22
C GLU A 217 -4.28 -19.50 16.00
N PRO A 218 -5.02 -19.82 14.92
CA PRO A 218 -6.34 -19.24 14.67
C PRO A 218 -7.29 -19.54 15.82
N ILE A 219 -8.10 -18.55 16.21
CA ILE A 219 -9.13 -18.69 17.23
C ILE A 219 -10.47 -18.15 16.73
N ASP A 220 -11.57 -18.61 17.32
CA ASP A 220 -12.91 -18.10 17.01
C ASP A 220 -13.00 -16.63 17.48
N PRO A 221 -13.31 -15.67 16.60
CA PRO A 221 -13.51 -14.28 17.00
C PRO A 221 -14.51 -14.08 18.16
N LYS A 222 -15.44 -15.01 18.36
CA LYS A 222 -16.42 -14.94 19.47
C LYS A 222 -15.82 -15.14 20.86
N GLU A 223 -14.61 -15.68 20.93
CA GLU A 223 -13.94 -15.96 22.20
C GLU A 223 -13.05 -14.81 22.71
N ILE A 224 -12.97 -13.71 21.92
CA ILE A 224 -12.04 -12.62 22.24
C ILE A 224 -12.69 -11.39 22.91
N GLU A 225 -14.00 -11.45 23.22
CA GLU A 225 -14.65 -10.38 23.97
C GLU A 225 -13.98 -10.17 25.33
N GLY A 226 -13.68 -8.92 25.65
CA GLY A 226 -12.92 -8.53 26.86
C GLY A 226 -11.41 -8.71 26.73
N LYS A 227 -10.88 -9.28 25.64
CA LYS A 227 -9.45 -9.47 25.43
C LYS A 227 -8.77 -8.22 24.86
N LYS A 228 -7.49 -8.06 25.20
CA LYS A 228 -6.62 -7.06 24.59
C LYS A 228 -6.08 -7.59 23.26
N VAL A 229 -6.15 -6.77 22.22
CA VAL A 229 -5.76 -7.15 20.86
C VAL A 229 -4.86 -6.09 20.22
N THR A 230 -4.07 -6.51 19.22
CA THR A 230 -3.48 -5.65 18.21
C THR A 230 -4.18 -5.90 16.89
N VAL A 231 -4.58 -4.84 16.18
CA VAL A 231 -5.17 -4.89 14.85
C VAL A 231 -4.16 -4.37 13.84
N TYR A 232 -3.84 -5.17 12.82
CA TYR A 232 -2.99 -4.78 11.68
C TYR A 232 -3.87 -4.57 10.45
N PHE A 233 -3.67 -3.46 9.73
CA PHE A 233 -4.54 -3.08 8.61
C PHE A 233 -3.78 -2.29 7.53
N ASP A 234 -4.42 -2.00 6.40
CA ASP A 234 -3.80 -1.38 5.23
C ASP A 234 -3.51 0.13 5.37
N GLY A 235 -3.77 0.72 6.53
CA GLY A 235 -3.59 2.15 6.77
C GLY A 235 -4.80 3.00 6.34
N THR A 236 -5.90 2.39 5.94
CA THR A 236 -7.15 3.10 5.60
C THR A 236 -8.11 3.09 6.79
N ALA A 237 -8.42 4.27 7.32
CA ALA A 237 -9.40 4.46 8.37
C ALA A 237 -10.48 5.45 7.93
N HIS A 238 -11.75 5.13 8.15
CA HIS A 238 -12.88 5.96 7.80
C HIS A 238 -13.40 6.73 9.00
N ASN A 239 -14.07 7.88 8.74
CA ASN A 239 -14.67 8.74 9.78
C ASN A 239 -13.65 9.34 10.76
N THR A 240 -12.43 9.61 10.29
CA THR A 240 -11.33 10.15 11.11
C THR A 240 -11.42 11.64 11.38
N GLU A 241 -12.41 12.34 10.83
CA GLU A 241 -12.60 13.78 11.03
C GLU A 241 -13.10 14.08 12.44
N LEU A 242 -12.54 15.13 13.08
CA LEU A 242 -12.90 15.57 14.44
C LEU A 242 -14.41 15.90 14.61
N THR A 243 -15.08 16.25 13.52
CA THR A 243 -16.50 16.61 13.52
C THR A 243 -17.43 15.43 13.23
N SER A 244 -16.86 14.25 12.92
CA SER A 244 -17.65 13.06 12.65
C SER A 244 -18.31 12.56 13.93
N SER A 245 -19.62 12.34 13.89
CA SER A 245 -20.35 11.63 14.93
C SER A 245 -20.33 10.11 14.74
N ALA A 246 -19.83 9.65 13.59
CA ALA A 246 -19.66 8.24 13.29
C ALA A 246 -18.39 7.70 13.94
N LEU A 247 -18.39 6.42 14.31
CA LEU A 247 -17.24 5.76 14.86
C LEU A 247 -16.17 5.56 13.76
N ILE A 248 -14.91 5.63 14.13
CA ILE A 248 -13.80 5.28 13.24
C ILE A 248 -13.97 3.82 12.84
N THR A 249 -13.90 3.54 11.53
CA THR A 249 -14.12 2.21 10.98
C THR A 249 -12.90 1.78 10.17
N ILE A 250 -12.47 0.53 10.39
CA ILE A 250 -11.40 -0.15 9.67
C ILE A 250 -12.04 -1.30 8.88
N ASP A 251 -11.94 -1.25 7.54
CA ASP A 251 -12.56 -2.23 6.64
C ASP A 251 -11.54 -3.22 6.05
N SER A 252 -10.27 -2.94 6.21
CA SER A 252 -9.16 -3.57 5.51
C SER A 252 -8.11 -4.12 6.49
N ALA A 253 -8.58 -4.71 7.59
CA ALA A 253 -7.71 -5.39 8.53
C ALA A 253 -7.13 -6.67 7.89
N TYR A 254 -5.84 -6.92 8.15
CA TYR A 254 -5.14 -8.15 7.77
C TYR A 254 -5.23 -9.21 8.86
N GLU A 255 -5.06 -8.76 10.10
CA GLU A 255 -4.94 -9.65 11.26
C GLU A 255 -5.41 -8.95 12.53
N VAL A 256 -6.01 -9.73 13.41
CA VAL A 256 -6.26 -9.39 14.81
C VAL A 256 -5.50 -10.37 15.70
N GLU A 257 -4.48 -9.89 16.40
CA GLU A 257 -3.65 -10.68 17.31
C GLU A 257 -4.10 -10.46 18.75
N VAL A 258 -4.46 -11.53 19.43
CA VAL A 258 -4.85 -11.51 20.86
C VAL A 258 -3.59 -11.51 21.72
N LEU A 259 -3.50 -10.55 22.64
CA LEU A 259 -2.32 -10.34 23.49
C LEU A 259 -2.42 -11.07 24.83
N ASP A 260 -3.66 -11.37 25.32
CA ASP A 260 -3.94 -11.94 26.67
C ASP A 260 -4.70 -13.28 26.59
#